data_91331bff52283952ce8e5b2d560e6074
#
_entry.id   91331bff52283952ce8e5b2d560e6074
#
_cell.length_a   1.000
_cell.length_b   1.000
_cell.length_c   1.000
_cell.angle_alpha   90.00
_cell.angle_beta   90.00
_cell.angle_gamma   90.00
#
_symmetry.space_group_name_H-M   'P 1'
#
loop_
_entity.id
_entity.type
_entity.pdbx_description
1 polymer ?
#
loop_
_entity_poly.entity_id
_entity_poly.type
_entity_poly.pdbx_seq_one_letter_code
_entity_poly.pdbx_strand_id
1 'polypeptide(L)'
;MAASKKDNVNAGRVEYLGDDREGKLAALNNAVAAIEKNYGKGSIMKLGDSGANIDIEAIPTGSISLDVALGVGGVPRGRIIEIYGPESSGKTTVALHMIAEAQKRNGIAGFIDAEHALDPQYAKKIGVDIDNLYISQPDNGEQALEIAETMIRSGALDIVIVDSVAALVPKAEIEGDMDDQQVGLHARLMSKAMRKLTGVINRSNCAVVFINQLREKVGIMFGNPEVTTGGRALKFYSSVRMDVRRVEAIKQGGEIIGNHTKVKVVKNKVAPPFKEAEFDIMFGQGISREGDLIDLAVKVDAVQSGAWYAYKGEKIGQGRENAKTFLREHPEIMAEVEVQVREYYNLPTDTVVESAPQEEGQPKAGDNQNGQFDSITTEE
;
A
#
# COMPACT_ATOMS: atom_id res chain seq x y z
N MET A 1 -13.23 70.88 14.74
CA MET A 1 -12.09 70.25 15.43
C MET A 1 -12.43 68.76 15.58
N ALA A 2 -11.91 67.97 14.73
CA ALA A 2 -12.07 66.51 14.78
C ALA A 2 -10.75 65.85 15.18
N ALA A 3 -10.72 65.21 16.33
CA ALA A 3 -9.56 64.53 16.86
C ALA A 3 -9.44 63.15 16.20
N SER A 4 -8.36 62.93 15.46
CA SER A 4 -7.97 61.66 14.89
C SER A 4 -7.56 60.67 15.99
N LYS A 5 -8.28 59.58 16.13
CA LYS A 5 -7.83 58.38 16.87
C LYS A 5 -6.77 57.68 16.03
N LYS A 6 -5.54 57.72 16.49
CA LYS A 6 -4.46 56.85 16.03
C LYS A 6 -4.66 55.48 16.64
N ASP A 7 -5.03 54.53 15.83
CA ASP A 7 -5.01 53.10 16.20
C ASP A 7 -3.54 52.66 16.31
N ASN A 8 -3.14 52.41 17.56
CA ASN A 8 -1.83 51.89 17.91
C ASN A 8 -1.80 50.39 17.57
N VAL A 9 -1.40 50.05 16.36
CA VAL A 9 -1.08 48.65 15.98
C VAL A 9 0.28 48.37 16.61
N ASN A 10 0.26 47.85 17.82
CA ASN A 10 1.43 47.30 18.50
C ASN A 10 1.74 45.95 17.86
N ALA A 11 2.43 45.97 16.72
CA ALA A 11 3.03 44.78 16.12
C ALA A 11 4.03 44.23 17.14
N GLY A 12 3.70 43.08 17.73
CA GLY A 12 4.46 42.43 18.79
C GLY A 12 5.93 42.32 18.44
N ARG A 13 6.75 43.17 19.04
CA ARG A 13 8.19 43.09 19.02
C ARG A 13 8.57 41.79 19.72
N VAL A 14 9.15 40.83 19.02
CA VAL A 14 9.70 39.61 19.64
C VAL A 14 10.84 40.09 20.55
N GLU A 15 10.62 40.15 21.86
CA GLU A 15 11.67 40.38 22.85
C GLU A 15 12.64 39.20 22.76
N TYR A 16 13.89 39.51 22.44
CA TYR A 16 14.97 38.54 22.42
C TYR A 16 15.27 38.15 23.89
N LEU A 17 14.66 37.04 24.30
CA LEU A 17 14.99 36.40 25.57
C LEU A 17 16.41 35.85 25.43
N GLY A 18 17.35 36.42 26.21
CA GLY A 18 18.77 36.08 26.17
C GLY A 18 19.08 34.58 26.20
N ASP A 19 20.31 34.18 26.42
CA ASP A 19 20.76 32.77 26.38
C ASP A 19 20.25 31.87 27.53
N ASP A 20 19.37 32.41 28.40
CA ASP A 20 18.74 31.68 29.48
C ASP A 20 17.75 30.64 28.96
N ARG A 21 18.11 29.36 29.08
CA ARG A 21 17.31 28.22 28.67
C ARG A 21 15.98 28.12 29.39
N GLU A 22 15.94 28.51 30.68
CA GLU A 22 14.72 28.44 31.50
C GLU A 22 13.70 29.49 31.05
N GLY A 23 14.13 30.71 30.79
CA GLY A 23 13.28 31.76 30.24
C GLY A 23 12.73 31.41 28.85
N LYS A 24 13.56 30.82 27.99
CA LYS A 24 13.11 30.33 26.68
C LYS A 24 12.06 29.22 26.80
N LEU A 25 12.23 28.28 27.72
CA LEU A 25 11.27 27.20 27.98
C LEU A 25 9.95 27.72 28.57
N ALA A 26 10.00 28.69 29.49
CA ALA A 26 8.80 29.32 30.04
C ALA A 26 8.00 30.04 28.95
N ALA A 27 8.64 30.80 28.08
CA ALA A 27 8.00 31.48 26.96
C ALA A 27 7.39 30.49 25.97
N LEU A 28 8.11 29.38 25.65
CA LEU A 28 7.60 28.32 24.79
C LEU A 28 6.38 27.62 25.41
N ASN A 29 6.41 27.29 26.69
CA ASN A 29 5.28 26.68 27.38
C ASN A 29 4.02 27.57 27.36
N ASN A 30 4.18 28.90 27.53
CA ASN A 30 3.09 29.85 27.37
C ASN A 30 2.52 29.85 25.93
N ALA A 31 3.39 29.79 24.93
CA ALA A 31 2.98 29.70 23.53
C ALA A 31 2.24 28.37 23.26
N VAL A 32 2.74 27.24 23.78
CA VAL A 32 2.08 25.93 23.69
C VAL A 32 0.68 25.98 24.30
N ALA A 33 0.52 26.55 25.54
CA ALA A 33 -0.77 26.70 26.18
C ALA A 33 -1.75 27.55 25.34
N ALA A 34 -1.26 28.63 24.73
CA ALA A 34 -2.07 29.47 23.83
C ALA A 34 -2.49 28.72 22.54
N ILE A 35 -1.61 27.91 21.97
CA ILE A 35 -1.91 27.06 20.80
C ILE A 35 -2.98 26.03 21.18
N GLU A 36 -2.81 25.31 22.27
CA GLU A 36 -3.78 24.31 22.75
C GLU A 36 -5.15 24.91 23.06
N LYS A 37 -5.18 26.13 23.59
CA LYS A 37 -6.42 26.86 23.83
C LYS A 37 -7.15 27.23 22.55
N ASN A 38 -6.42 27.59 21.49
CA ASN A 38 -7.00 28.04 20.24
C ASN A 38 -7.35 26.88 19.29
N TYR A 39 -6.55 25.80 19.28
CA TYR A 39 -6.63 24.71 18.32
C TYR A 39 -6.97 23.35 18.94
N GLY A 40 -7.09 23.27 20.28
CA GLY A 40 -7.37 22.04 21.01
C GLY A 40 -6.12 21.34 21.53
N LYS A 41 -6.30 20.50 22.57
CA LYS A 41 -5.23 19.68 23.14
C LYS A 41 -4.66 18.73 22.09
N GLY A 42 -3.33 18.58 22.05
CA GLY A 42 -2.64 17.73 21.09
C GLY A 42 -2.33 18.42 19.76
N SER A 43 -2.69 19.70 19.57
CA SER A 43 -2.31 20.49 18.38
C SER A 43 -0.82 20.73 18.28
N ILE A 44 -0.10 20.62 19.40
CA ILE A 44 1.36 20.66 19.50
C ILE A 44 1.80 19.63 20.54
N MET A 45 2.89 18.89 20.26
CA MET A 45 3.47 17.92 21.18
C MET A 45 4.99 17.90 21.03
N LYS A 46 5.69 17.52 22.09
CA LYS A 46 7.11 17.20 21.98
C LYS A 46 7.26 15.76 21.48
N LEU A 47 8.12 15.54 20.52
CA LEU A 47 8.35 14.22 19.92
C LEU A 47 8.82 13.15 20.93
N GLY A 48 9.43 13.58 22.05
CA GLY A 48 9.88 12.69 23.11
C GLY A 48 8.89 12.51 24.27
N ASP A 49 7.80 13.28 24.33
CA ASP A 49 6.78 13.17 25.38
C ASP A 49 5.80 12.06 25.01
N SER A 50 5.88 10.96 25.74
CA SER A 50 4.90 9.86 25.78
C SER A 50 4.51 9.23 24.43
N GLY A 51 5.13 8.12 24.10
CA GLY A 51 4.58 7.17 23.14
C GLY A 51 4.61 7.62 21.68
N ALA A 52 5.50 8.52 21.31
CA ALA A 52 5.90 8.73 19.93
C ALA A 52 6.87 7.64 19.45
N ASN A 53 6.81 6.42 20.02
CA ASN A 53 6.97 5.23 19.21
C ASN A 53 5.72 5.23 18.33
N ILE A 54 5.78 5.99 17.27
CA ILE A 54 4.83 5.87 16.17
C ILE A 54 5.23 4.57 15.50
N ASP A 55 4.76 3.44 16.05
CA ASP A 55 4.77 2.18 15.34
C ASP A 55 3.95 2.45 14.08
N ILE A 56 4.65 2.50 12.96
CA ILE A 56 4.02 2.77 11.68
C ILE A 56 3.29 1.50 11.29
N GLU A 57 1.99 1.50 11.48
CA GLU A 57 1.15 0.42 10.97
C GLU A 57 1.34 0.29 9.46
N ALA A 58 1.52 -0.93 8.99
CA ALA A 58 1.74 -1.21 7.58
C ALA A 58 0.84 -2.36 7.11
N ILE A 59 0.46 -2.32 5.86
CA ILE A 59 -0.24 -3.40 5.16
C ILE A 59 0.81 -4.16 4.37
N PRO A 60 1.03 -5.47 4.61
CA PRO A 60 1.97 -6.27 3.83
C PRO A 60 1.64 -6.27 2.35
N THR A 61 2.67 -6.49 1.55
CA THR A 61 2.56 -6.42 0.09
C THR A 61 2.24 -7.76 -0.57
N GLY A 62 2.25 -8.85 0.20
CA GLY A 62 2.18 -10.22 -0.33
C GLY A 62 3.53 -10.78 -0.76
N SER A 63 4.58 -9.95 -0.75
CA SER A 63 5.98 -10.34 -0.94
C SER A 63 6.79 -9.96 0.29
N ILE A 64 7.40 -10.96 0.93
CA ILE A 64 8.21 -10.73 2.14
C ILE A 64 9.47 -9.93 1.80
N SER A 65 10.07 -10.18 0.63
CA SER A 65 11.23 -9.41 0.18
C SER A 65 10.90 -7.93 -0.03
N LEU A 66 9.71 -7.62 -0.52
CA LEU A 66 9.25 -6.24 -0.65
C LEU A 66 8.93 -5.61 0.71
N ASP A 67 8.33 -6.36 1.63
CA ASP A 67 8.09 -5.92 3.01
C ASP A 67 9.41 -5.58 3.73
N VAL A 68 10.44 -6.40 3.54
CA VAL A 68 11.82 -6.15 4.01
C VAL A 68 12.42 -4.91 3.37
N ALA A 69 12.23 -4.73 2.06
CA ALA A 69 12.75 -3.56 1.35
C ALA A 69 12.06 -2.25 1.78
N LEU A 70 10.77 -2.31 2.13
CA LEU A 70 10.00 -1.19 2.69
C LEU A 70 10.41 -0.87 4.14
N GLY A 71 10.90 -1.86 4.89
CA GLY A 71 11.52 -1.69 6.21
C GLY A 71 10.56 -1.51 7.38
N VAL A 72 9.25 -1.52 7.12
CA VAL A 72 8.17 -1.43 8.12
C VAL A 72 7.16 -2.59 7.98
N GLY A 73 7.51 -3.61 7.20
CA GLY A 73 6.68 -4.80 7.01
C GLY A 73 5.55 -4.64 5.99
N GLY A 74 5.59 -3.60 5.15
CA GLY A 74 4.58 -3.35 4.13
C GLY A 74 4.45 -1.89 3.73
N VAL A 75 3.34 -1.54 3.10
CA VAL A 75 3.02 -0.16 2.75
C VAL A 75 2.43 0.58 3.97
N PRO A 76 2.95 1.77 4.32
CA PRO A 76 2.53 2.48 5.52
C PRO A 76 1.10 2.99 5.42
N ARG A 77 0.30 2.79 6.48
CA ARG A 77 -1.05 3.35 6.60
C ARG A 77 -1.01 4.87 6.76
N GLY A 78 -2.09 5.54 6.40
CA GLY A 78 -2.18 7.00 6.48
C GLY A 78 -1.24 7.75 5.52
N ARG A 79 -0.75 7.09 4.48
CA ARG A 79 0.24 7.63 3.53
C ARG A 79 -0.16 7.43 2.08
N ILE A 80 0.44 8.26 1.22
CA ILE A 80 0.37 8.13 -0.23
C ILE A 80 1.56 7.32 -0.70
N ILE A 81 1.26 6.27 -1.47
CA ILE A 81 2.22 5.38 -2.10
C ILE A 81 2.10 5.54 -3.63
N GLU A 82 3.20 5.56 -4.36
CA GLU A 82 3.22 5.51 -5.81
C GLU A 82 3.94 4.25 -6.26
N ILE A 83 3.26 3.43 -7.07
CA ILE A 83 3.82 2.27 -7.79
C ILE A 83 3.89 2.66 -9.26
N TYR A 84 5.07 2.63 -9.87
CA TYR A 84 5.23 2.98 -11.27
C TYR A 84 6.20 2.04 -11.98
N GLY A 85 6.14 2.00 -13.29
CA GLY A 85 6.99 1.16 -14.13
C GLY A 85 6.43 1.01 -15.52
N PRO A 86 7.14 0.30 -16.41
CA PRO A 86 6.68 -0.01 -17.75
C PRO A 86 5.36 -0.77 -17.75
N GLU A 87 4.72 -0.84 -18.89
CA GLU A 87 3.56 -1.70 -19.12
C GLU A 87 3.91 -3.17 -18.86
N SER A 88 2.94 -3.94 -18.35
CA SER A 88 3.08 -5.37 -18.05
C SER A 88 4.23 -5.71 -17.07
N SER A 89 4.66 -4.75 -16.23
CA SER A 89 5.70 -4.99 -15.21
C SER A 89 5.18 -5.62 -13.92
N GLY A 90 3.85 -5.77 -13.76
CA GLY A 90 3.23 -6.37 -12.57
C GLY A 90 2.72 -5.36 -11.53
N LYS A 91 2.60 -4.07 -11.86
CA LYS A 91 2.12 -3.01 -10.93
C LYS A 91 0.77 -3.33 -10.31
N THR A 92 -0.23 -3.60 -11.15
CA THR A 92 -1.59 -3.97 -10.72
C THR A 92 -1.58 -5.26 -9.90
N THR A 93 -0.77 -6.26 -10.28
CA THR A 93 -0.62 -7.50 -9.52
C THR A 93 -0.13 -7.23 -8.10
N VAL A 94 0.92 -6.42 -7.93
CA VAL A 94 1.44 -6.03 -6.61
C VAL A 94 0.38 -5.28 -5.80
N ALA A 95 -0.38 -4.38 -6.43
CA ALA A 95 -1.45 -3.65 -5.75
C ALA A 95 -2.62 -4.56 -5.33
N LEU A 96 -3.00 -5.54 -6.15
CA LEU A 96 -4.02 -6.53 -5.80
C LEU A 96 -3.61 -7.42 -4.63
N HIS A 97 -2.33 -7.81 -4.56
CA HIS A 97 -1.82 -8.52 -3.38
C HIS A 97 -1.93 -7.68 -2.10
N MET A 98 -1.67 -6.36 -2.16
CA MET A 98 -1.86 -5.48 -1.00
C MET A 98 -3.33 -5.44 -0.55
N ILE A 99 -4.30 -5.46 -1.50
CA ILE A 99 -5.72 -5.58 -1.17
C ILE A 99 -5.99 -6.91 -0.46
N ALA A 100 -5.53 -8.02 -1.04
CA ALA A 100 -5.73 -9.35 -0.45
C ALA A 100 -5.14 -9.43 0.97
N GLU A 101 -3.95 -8.85 1.18
CA GLU A 101 -3.32 -8.81 2.50
C GLU A 101 -4.05 -7.91 3.50
N ALA A 102 -4.68 -6.81 3.05
CA ALA A 102 -5.54 -5.98 3.89
C ALA A 102 -6.81 -6.73 4.29
N GLN A 103 -7.47 -7.38 3.34
CA GLN A 103 -8.70 -8.14 3.57
C GLN A 103 -8.51 -9.36 4.49
N LYS A 104 -7.37 -10.07 4.38
CA LYS A 104 -6.99 -11.16 5.32
C LYS A 104 -6.91 -10.69 6.78
N ARG A 105 -6.72 -9.40 7.02
CA ARG A 105 -6.69 -8.75 8.35
C ARG A 105 -8.01 -8.07 8.69
N ASN A 106 -9.11 -8.51 8.08
CA ASN A 106 -10.45 -7.92 8.21
C ASN A 106 -10.50 -6.43 7.79
N GLY A 107 -9.54 -5.98 6.97
CA GLY A 107 -9.52 -4.62 6.43
C GLY A 107 -10.46 -4.47 5.24
N ILE A 108 -10.94 -3.25 5.06
CA ILE A 108 -11.84 -2.88 3.95
C ILE A 108 -11.02 -2.19 2.86
N ALA A 109 -11.20 -2.64 1.62
CA ALA A 109 -10.45 -2.14 0.47
C ALA A 109 -11.35 -1.47 -0.56
N GLY A 110 -10.82 -0.43 -1.21
CA GLY A 110 -11.43 0.24 -2.35
C GLY A 110 -10.51 0.22 -3.57
N PHE A 111 -11.11 0.15 -4.76
CA PHE A 111 -10.42 0.17 -6.03
C PHE A 111 -11.08 1.17 -6.99
N ILE A 112 -10.31 2.14 -7.43
CA ILE A 112 -10.73 3.11 -8.47
C ILE A 112 -10.12 2.65 -9.78
N ASP A 113 -10.92 2.00 -10.61
CA ASP A 113 -10.54 1.44 -11.90
C ASP A 113 -10.77 2.48 -13.02
N ALA A 114 -9.83 3.40 -13.18
CA ALA A 114 -9.91 4.42 -14.23
C ALA A 114 -9.50 3.89 -15.62
N GLU A 115 -8.88 2.72 -15.71
CA GLU A 115 -8.54 2.05 -16.98
C GLU A 115 -9.67 1.12 -17.44
N HIS A 116 -10.67 0.82 -16.59
CA HIS A 116 -11.73 -0.16 -16.85
C HIS A 116 -11.21 -1.55 -17.23
N ALA A 117 -10.12 -1.96 -16.59
CA ALA A 117 -9.33 -3.14 -16.98
C ALA A 117 -9.17 -4.19 -15.87
N LEU A 118 -9.83 -4.01 -14.72
CA LEU A 118 -9.76 -4.98 -13.63
C LEU A 118 -10.44 -6.30 -14.04
N ASP A 119 -9.68 -7.38 -14.03
CA ASP A 119 -10.20 -8.74 -14.18
C ASP A 119 -10.57 -9.33 -12.80
N PRO A 120 -11.88 -9.52 -12.49
CA PRO A 120 -12.32 -10.08 -11.23
C PRO A 120 -11.86 -11.53 -11.00
N GLN A 121 -11.72 -12.31 -12.07
CA GLN A 121 -11.27 -13.70 -11.97
C GLN A 121 -9.78 -13.77 -11.58
N TYR A 122 -8.97 -12.87 -12.15
CA TYR A 122 -7.57 -12.75 -11.77
C TYR A 122 -7.42 -12.23 -10.33
N ALA A 123 -8.18 -11.21 -9.94
CA ALA A 123 -8.19 -10.70 -8.57
C ALA A 123 -8.52 -11.80 -7.56
N LYS A 124 -9.56 -12.61 -7.83
CA LYS A 124 -9.94 -13.76 -6.99
C LYS A 124 -8.82 -14.80 -6.88
N LYS A 125 -8.11 -15.11 -7.98
CA LYS A 125 -7.00 -16.06 -7.96
C LYS A 125 -5.80 -15.58 -7.14
N ILE A 126 -5.60 -14.27 -7.05
CA ILE A 126 -4.58 -13.64 -6.18
C ILE A 126 -4.97 -13.73 -4.70
N GLY A 127 -6.25 -13.95 -4.41
CA GLY A 127 -6.78 -14.04 -3.04
C GLY A 127 -7.57 -12.81 -2.60
N VAL A 128 -7.94 -11.94 -3.55
CA VAL A 128 -8.85 -10.83 -3.25
C VAL A 128 -10.26 -11.36 -3.05
N ASP A 129 -10.88 -10.99 -1.95
CA ASP A 129 -12.31 -11.17 -1.72
C ASP A 129 -13.07 -10.12 -2.56
N ILE A 130 -13.49 -10.54 -3.76
CA ILE A 130 -14.17 -9.68 -4.73
C ILE A 130 -15.57 -9.29 -4.29
N ASP A 131 -16.22 -10.08 -3.45
CA ASP A 131 -17.58 -9.82 -2.96
C ASP A 131 -17.58 -8.67 -1.93
N ASN A 132 -16.45 -8.43 -1.27
CA ASN A 132 -16.23 -7.36 -0.30
C ASN A 132 -15.26 -6.26 -0.79
N LEU A 133 -14.97 -6.21 -2.08
CA LEU A 133 -14.17 -5.15 -2.69
C LEU A 133 -15.06 -4.03 -3.23
N TYR A 134 -14.89 -2.81 -2.71
CA TYR A 134 -15.57 -1.63 -3.25
C TYR A 134 -14.86 -1.13 -4.51
N ILE A 135 -15.53 -1.22 -5.66
CA ILE A 135 -14.98 -0.77 -6.95
C ILE A 135 -15.75 0.44 -7.49
N SER A 136 -15.04 1.37 -8.11
CA SER A 136 -15.60 2.48 -8.86
C SER A 136 -14.90 2.61 -10.21
N GLN A 137 -15.68 2.85 -11.27
CA GLN A 137 -15.22 3.07 -12.64
C GLN A 137 -15.66 4.46 -13.10
N PRO A 138 -14.89 5.50 -12.79
CA PRO A 138 -15.26 6.89 -13.06
C PRO A 138 -15.04 7.28 -14.52
N ASP A 139 -15.86 8.24 -15.02
CA ASP A 139 -15.80 8.74 -16.39
C ASP A 139 -14.65 9.74 -16.63
N ASN A 140 -14.14 10.38 -15.58
CA ASN A 140 -13.08 11.39 -15.68
C ASN A 140 -12.25 11.46 -14.39
N GLY A 141 -11.11 12.16 -14.46
CA GLY A 141 -10.16 12.25 -13.36
C GLY A 141 -10.69 13.03 -12.15
N GLU A 142 -11.51 14.06 -12.34
CA GLU A 142 -12.13 14.79 -11.24
C GLU A 142 -13.07 13.88 -10.44
N GLN A 143 -13.94 13.14 -11.12
CA GLN A 143 -14.86 12.19 -10.51
C GLN A 143 -14.10 11.09 -9.75
N ALA A 144 -13.07 10.51 -10.37
CA ALA A 144 -12.22 9.49 -9.74
C ALA A 144 -11.64 9.96 -8.40
N LEU A 145 -11.07 11.17 -8.38
CA LEU A 145 -10.40 11.73 -7.22
C LEU A 145 -11.39 12.22 -6.15
N GLU A 146 -12.58 12.66 -6.52
CA GLU A 146 -13.66 13.04 -5.59
C GLU A 146 -14.29 11.80 -4.94
N ILE A 147 -14.49 10.71 -5.69
CA ILE A 147 -14.93 9.42 -5.15
C ILE A 147 -13.88 8.89 -4.17
N ALA A 148 -12.61 8.85 -4.57
CA ALA A 148 -11.52 8.44 -3.69
C ALA A 148 -11.47 9.29 -2.41
N GLU A 149 -11.57 10.64 -2.52
CA GLU A 149 -11.61 11.53 -1.35
C GLU A 149 -12.76 11.17 -0.41
N THR A 150 -13.98 10.95 -0.96
CA THR A 150 -15.16 10.60 -0.17
C THR A 150 -15.01 9.28 0.55
N MET A 151 -14.53 8.25 -0.15
CA MET A 151 -14.27 6.93 0.41
C MET A 151 -13.24 7.00 1.55
N ILE A 152 -12.11 7.70 1.35
CA ILE A 152 -11.06 7.86 2.35
C ILE A 152 -11.57 8.66 3.56
N ARG A 153 -12.37 9.71 3.32
CA ARG A 153 -12.93 10.58 4.36
C ARG A 153 -13.90 9.85 5.28
N SER A 154 -14.51 8.76 4.84
CA SER A 154 -15.38 7.92 5.68
C SER A 154 -14.63 7.35 6.89
N GLY A 155 -13.30 7.16 6.78
CA GLY A 155 -12.48 6.54 7.82
C GLY A 155 -12.67 5.04 7.94
N ALA A 156 -13.45 4.41 7.06
CA ALA A 156 -13.75 2.99 7.09
C ALA A 156 -12.77 2.13 6.27
N LEU A 157 -12.02 2.76 5.33
CA LEU A 157 -11.15 2.02 4.43
C LEU A 157 -9.71 1.95 4.95
N ASP A 158 -9.14 0.77 4.84
CA ASP A 158 -7.74 0.51 5.19
C ASP A 158 -6.80 0.80 4.01
N ILE A 159 -7.26 0.49 2.80
CA ILE A 159 -6.49 0.71 1.57
C ILE A 159 -7.40 1.16 0.42
N VAL A 160 -6.91 2.09 -0.39
CA VAL A 160 -7.53 2.49 -1.67
C VAL A 160 -6.48 2.44 -2.76
N ILE A 161 -6.78 1.73 -3.85
CA ILE A 161 -5.95 1.70 -5.06
C ILE A 161 -6.58 2.60 -6.11
N VAL A 162 -5.75 3.36 -6.83
CA VAL A 162 -6.16 4.14 -8.02
C VAL A 162 -5.36 3.64 -9.21
N ASP A 163 -6.00 2.95 -10.13
CA ASP A 163 -5.37 2.37 -11.34
C ASP A 163 -6.01 2.94 -12.59
N SER A 164 -5.35 3.76 -13.37
CA SER A 164 -4.04 4.35 -13.10
C SER A 164 -4.10 5.89 -13.21
N VAL A 165 -3.07 6.55 -12.68
CA VAL A 165 -2.91 8.02 -12.81
C VAL A 165 -2.95 8.46 -14.27
N ALA A 166 -2.41 7.64 -15.18
CA ALA A 166 -2.39 7.94 -16.62
C ALA A 166 -3.79 8.06 -17.23
N ALA A 167 -4.77 7.34 -16.66
CA ALA A 167 -6.16 7.32 -17.11
C ALA A 167 -7.06 8.40 -16.44
N LEU A 168 -6.52 9.17 -15.48
CA LEU A 168 -7.24 10.26 -14.84
C LEU A 168 -7.32 11.49 -15.78
N VAL A 169 -8.03 11.35 -16.88
CA VAL A 169 -8.19 12.42 -17.87
C VAL A 169 -9.07 13.53 -17.28
N PRO A 170 -8.64 14.81 -17.33
CA PRO A 170 -9.46 15.92 -16.89
C PRO A 170 -10.75 16.03 -17.70
N LYS A 171 -11.87 16.35 -17.02
CA LYS A 171 -13.19 16.51 -17.67
C LYS A 171 -13.15 17.49 -18.85
N ALA A 172 -12.45 18.62 -18.69
CA ALA A 172 -12.30 19.61 -19.73
C ALA A 172 -11.54 19.09 -20.96
N GLU A 173 -10.69 18.09 -20.81
CA GLU A 173 -9.97 17.44 -21.91
C GLU A 173 -10.90 16.47 -22.67
N ILE A 174 -11.83 15.81 -21.97
CA ILE A 174 -12.83 14.91 -22.56
C ILE A 174 -13.91 15.70 -23.33
N GLU A 175 -14.34 16.84 -22.77
CA GLU A 175 -15.39 17.69 -23.34
C GLU A 175 -14.89 18.68 -24.42
N GLY A 176 -13.56 18.85 -24.54
CA GLY A 176 -12.93 19.73 -25.53
C GLY A 176 -12.86 19.11 -26.92
N ASP A 177 -12.60 19.96 -27.92
CA ASP A 177 -12.40 19.51 -29.29
C ASP A 177 -11.06 18.77 -29.43
N MET A 178 -10.98 17.85 -30.41
CA MET A 178 -9.76 17.03 -30.62
C MET A 178 -8.51 17.87 -30.97
N ASP A 179 -8.69 19.08 -31.46
CA ASP A 179 -7.61 20.00 -31.82
C ASP A 179 -7.17 20.93 -30.66
N ASP A 180 -7.86 20.86 -29.51
CA ASP A 180 -7.56 21.70 -28.35
C ASP A 180 -6.28 21.26 -27.65
N GLN A 181 -5.28 22.16 -27.61
CA GLN A 181 -4.04 21.93 -26.85
C GLN A 181 -4.26 22.23 -25.36
N GLN A 182 -4.62 21.21 -24.61
CA GLN A 182 -4.90 21.34 -23.17
C GLN A 182 -3.65 21.07 -22.29
N VAL A 183 -2.58 21.82 -22.51
CA VAL A 183 -1.30 21.59 -21.85
C VAL A 183 -1.39 21.76 -20.33
N GLY A 184 -1.03 20.72 -19.59
CA GLY A 184 -0.83 20.77 -18.15
C GLY A 184 -2.10 20.65 -17.30
N LEU A 185 -3.28 20.40 -17.86
CA LEU A 185 -4.51 20.19 -17.08
C LEU A 185 -4.38 19.00 -16.13
N HIS A 186 -3.90 17.88 -16.61
CA HIS A 186 -3.66 16.68 -15.80
C HIS A 186 -2.71 16.95 -14.61
N ALA A 187 -1.62 17.70 -14.82
CA ALA A 187 -0.71 18.06 -13.72
C ALA A 187 -1.35 19.03 -12.71
N ARG A 188 -2.25 19.92 -13.16
CA ARG A 188 -3.03 20.80 -12.28
C ARG A 188 -4.05 20.03 -11.47
N LEU A 189 -4.77 19.08 -12.09
CA LEU A 189 -5.71 18.18 -11.45
C LEU A 189 -5.01 17.40 -10.32
N MET A 190 -3.91 16.72 -10.63
CA MET A 190 -3.13 15.96 -9.64
C MET A 190 -2.59 16.85 -8.52
N SER A 191 -2.12 18.07 -8.83
CA SER A 191 -1.63 19.00 -7.81
C SER A 191 -2.74 19.46 -6.86
N LYS A 192 -3.96 19.69 -7.37
CA LYS A 192 -5.14 20.03 -6.56
C LYS A 192 -5.56 18.84 -5.68
N ALA A 193 -5.62 17.65 -6.26
CA ALA A 193 -5.98 16.42 -5.57
C ALA A 193 -5.02 16.11 -4.42
N MET A 194 -3.71 16.13 -4.65
CA MET A 194 -2.72 15.84 -3.63
C MET A 194 -2.82 16.77 -2.42
N ARG A 195 -3.07 18.07 -2.64
CA ARG A 195 -3.28 19.03 -1.54
C ARG A 195 -4.50 18.72 -0.70
N LYS A 196 -5.60 18.25 -1.33
CA LYS A 196 -6.83 17.86 -0.62
C LYS A 196 -6.67 16.53 0.11
N LEU A 197 -6.17 15.51 -0.59
CA LEU A 197 -6.11 14.14 -0.12
C LEU A 197 -5.11 13.95 1.03
N THR A 198 -3.96 14.63 1.02
CA THR A 198 -2.90 14.39 2.02
C THR A 198 -3.40 14.54 3.47
N GLY A 199 -4.18 15.60 3.75
CA GLY A 199 -4.70 15.83 5.10
C GLY A 199 -5.80 14.84 5.51
N VAL A 200 -6.58 14.37 4.55
CA VAL A 200 -7.64 13.36 4.78
C VAL A 200 -7.03 12.00 5.02
N ILE A 201 -6.10 11.58 4.17
CA ILE A 201 -5.38 10.29 4.23
C ILE A 201 -4.68 10.11 5.56
N ASN A 202 -3.96 11.14 6.04
CA ASN A 202 -3.27 11.06 7.32
C ASN A 202 -4.24 10.86 8.50
N ARG A 203 -5.42 11.51 8.47
CA ARG A 203 -6.42 11.40 9.55
C ARG A 203 -7.21 10.11 9.52
N SER A 204 -7.46 9.56 8.33
CA SER A 204 -8.23 8.32 8.16
C SER A 204 -7.41 7.06 8.39
N ASN A 205 -6.09 7.17 8.52
CA ASN A 205 -5.15 6.04 8.59
C ASN A 205 -5.25 5.07 7.39
N CYS A 206 -5.78 5.53 6.24
CA CYS A 206 -5.94 4.75 5.01
C CYS A 206 -4.65 4.79 4.20
N ALA A 207 -4.17 3.64 3.71
CA ALA A 207 -3.10 3.58 2.73
C ALA A 207 -3.67 3.88 1.33
N VAL A 208 -3.11 4.87 0.61
CA VAL A 208 -3.58 5.20 -0.74
C VAL A 208 -2.49 4.97 -1.76
N VAL A 209 -2.72 4.00 -2.65
CA VAL A 209 -1.77 3.56 -3.66
C VAL A 209 -2.19 4.09 -5.03
N PHE A 210 -1.33 4.88 -5.65
CA PHE A 210 -1.49 5.32 -7.03
C PHE A 210 -0.59 4.49 -7.93
N ILE A 211 -1.19 3.80 -8.88
CA ILE A 211 -0.47 3.13 -9.97
C ILE A 211 -0.21 4.15 -11.07
N ASN A 212 1.01 4.19 -11.57
CA ASN A 212 1.42 5.17 -12.58
C ASN A 212 2.19 4.52 -13.72
N GLN A 213 2.11 5.11 -14.89
CA GLN A 213 2.81 4.68 -16.08
C GLN A 213 4.05 5.56 -16.33
N LEU A 214 5.04 5.00 -16.97
CA LEU A 214 6.21 5.73 -17.47
C LEU A 214 5.95 6.23 -18.89
N ARG A 215 6.43 7.43 -19.16
CA ARG A 215 6.50 8.04 -20.49
C ARG A 215 7.92 8.50 -20.74
N GLU A 216 8.35 8.46 -21.96
CA GLU A 216 9.65 8.97 -22.36
C GLU A 216 9.55 10.42 -22.83
N LYS A 217 10.40 11.27 -22.32
CA LYS A 217 10.56 12.64 -22.83
C LYS A 217 11.43 12.62 -24.07
N VAL A 218 10.86 13.07 -25.19
CA VAL A 218 11.58 13.25 -26.42
C VAL A 218 12.62 14.36 -26.28
N GLY A 219 13.84 14.16 -26.82
CA GLY A 219 14.89 15.20 -26.88
C GLY A 219 15.83 15.26 -25.67
N ILE A 220 15.74 14.33 -24.71
CA ILE A 220 16.73 14.23 -23.63
C ILE A 220 17.91 13.39 -24.11
N MET A 221 19.06 14.06 -24.36
CA MET A 221 20.28 13.38 -24.76
C MET A 221 21.12 12.88 -23.58
N PHE A 222 20.94 13.42 -22.37
CA PHE A 222 21.68 13.05 -21.17
C PHE A 222 20.73 12.90 -19.96
N GLY A 223 20.97 11.87 -19.14
CA GLY A 223 20.15 11.56 -17.97
C GLY A 223 19.01 10.56 -18.27
N ASN A 224 18.11 10.36 -17.30
CA ASN A 224 16.98 9.44 -17.47
C ASN A 224 15.81 10.15 -18.18
N PRO A 225 15.40 9.74 -19.38
CA PRO A 225 14.26 10.30 -20.10
C PRO A 225 12.90 9.90 -19.49
N GLU A 226 12.84 8.84 -18.68
CA GLU A 226 11.61 8.31 -18.13
C GLU A 226 10.99 9.25 -17.09
N VAL A 227 9.72 9.52 -17.26
CA VAL A 227 8.92 10.35 -16.35
C VAL A 227 7.56 9.71 -16.10
N THR A 228 7.04 9.85 -14.89
CA THR A 228 5.68 9.45 -14.56
C THR A 228 4.65 10.47 -15.05
N THR A 229 3.44 10.02 -15.37
CA THR A 229 2.32 10.89 -15.77
C THR A 229 1.77 11.72 -14.61
N GLY A 230 0.91 12.71 -14.87
CA GLY A 230 0.30 13.55 -13.81
C GLY A 230 1.22 14.62 -13.22
N GLY A 231 2.38 14.89 -13.83
CA GLY A 231 3.30 15.94 -13.41
C GLY A 231 4.15 15.56 -12.19
N ARG A 232 4.52 16.57 -11.37
CA ARG A 232 5.44 16.35 -10.24
C ARG A 232 4.76 16.17 -8.89
N ALA A 233 3.44 16.41 -8.78
CA ALA A 233 2.75 16.45 -7.49
C ALA A 233 2.89 15.13 -6.74
N LEU A 234 2.55 14.01 -7.37
CA LEU A 234 2.62 12.69 -6.74
C LEU A 234 4.05 12.35 -6.27
N LYS A 235 5.08 12.70 -7.05
CA LYS A 235 6.48 12.52 -6.68
C LYS A 235 6.86 13.24 -5.36
N PHE A 236 6.26 14.40 -5.08
CA PHE A 236 6.51 15.14 -3.84
C PHE A 236 5.67 14.66 -2.68
N TYR A 237 4.38 14.40 -2.91
CA TYR A 237 3.41 14.04 -1.86
C TYR A 237 3.54 12.59 -1.39
N SER A 238 3.92 11.65 -2.26
CA SER A 238 4.11 10.24 -1.86
C SER A 238 5.15 10.09 -0.75
N SER A 239 4.87 9.21 0.20
CA SER A 239 5.81 8.81 1.25
C SER A 239 6.69 7.66 0.78
N VAL A 240 6.15 6.77 -0.04
CA VAL A 240 6.86 5.66 -0.67
C VAL A 240 6.68 5.72 -2.18
N ARG A 241 7.74 5.44 -2.94
CA ARG A 241 7.70 5.27 -4.39
C ARG A 241 8.46 4.01 -4.78
N MET A 242 7.82 3.17 -5.56
CA MET A 242 8.33 1.88 -6.02
C MET A 242 8.40 1.85 -7.54
N ASP A 243 9.57 1.57 -8.08
CA ASP A 243 9.82 1.32 -9.50
C ASP A 243 9.75 -0.20 -9.74
N VAL A 244 8.75 -0.66 -10.48
CA VAL A 244 8.49 -2.08 -10.74
C VAL A 244 8.92 -2.43 -12.15
N ARG A 245 9.86 -3.35 -12.28
CA ARG A 245 10.47 -3.74 -13.56
C ARG A 245 10.43 -5.25 -13.74
N ARG A 246 10.05 -5.70 -14.93
CA ARG A 246 10.31 -7.08 -15.36
C ARG A 246 11.80 -7.24 -15.69
N VAL A 247 12.45 -8.24 -15.13
CA VAL A 247 13.86 -8.58 -15.38
C VAL A 247 13.94 -9.61 -16.50
N GLU A 248 13.29 -10.77 -16.32
CA GLU A 248 13.29 -11.86 -17.29
C GLU A 248 11.97 -12.64 -17.25
N ALA A 249 11.74 -13.44 -18.29
CA ALA A 249 10.59 -14.33 -18.36
C ALA A 249 10.93 -15.70 -17.76
N ILE A 250 10.04 -16.22 -16.92
CA ILE A 250 10.12 -17.58 -16.37
C ILE A 250 9.51 -18.54 -17.38
N LYS A 251 10.28 -19.57 -17.75
CA LYS A 251 9.86 -20.55 -18.74
C LYS A 251 9.80 -21.96 -18.15
N GLN A 252 8.79 -22.71 -18.52
CA GLN A 252 8.65 -24.13 -18.20
C GLN A 252 8.19 -24.88 -19.45
N GLY A 253 8.92 -25.91 -19.86
CA GLY A 253 8.58 -26.69 -21.08
C GLY A 253 8.58 -25.89 -22.39
N GLY A 254 9.25 -24.72 -22.41
CA GLY A 254 9.27 -23.83 -23.59
C GLY A 254 8.20 -22.72 -23.55
N GLU A 255 7.22 -22.81 -22.67
CA GLU A 255 6.18 -21.80 -22.48
C GLU A 255 6.57 -20.78 -21.40
N ILE A 256 6.16 -19.52 -21.57
CA ILE A 256 6.36 -18.48 -20.57
C ILE A 256 5.23 -18.57 -19.55
N ILE A 257 5.57 -18.91 -18.30
CA ILE A 257 4.63 -19.11 -17.20
C ILE A 257 4.61 -17.98 -16.18
N GLY A 258 5.55 -17.05 -16.28
CA GLY A 258 5.66 -15.92 -15.34
C GLY A 258 6.80 -14.99 -15.69
N ASN A 259 7.02 -14.02 -14.82
CA ASN A 259 8.12 -13.06 -14.92
C ASN A 259 8.86 -12.95 -13.60
N HIS A 260 10.17 -12.92 -13.65
CA HIS A 260 10.99 -12.44 -12.56
C HIS A 260 10.93 -10.92 -12.51
N THR A 261 10.49 -10.37 -11.38
CA THR A 261 10.19 -8.95 -11.22
C THR A 261 11.08 -8.35 -10.15
N LYS A 262 11.61 -7.18 -10.46
CA LYS A 262 12.41 -6.37 -9.54
C LYS A 262 11.63 -5.11 -9.15
N VAL A 263 11.58 -4.82 -7.86
CA VAL A 263 11.00 -3.60 -7.31
C VAL A 263 12.08 -2.82 -6.57
N LYS A 264 12.28 -1.57 -7.01
CA LYS A 264 13.20 -0.64 -6.35
C LYS A 264 12.43 0.41 -5.56
N VAL A 265 12.69 0.52 -4.28
CA VAL A 265 12.11 1.55 -3.41
C VAL A 265 12.92 2.84 -3.56
N VAL A 266 12.54 3.67 -4.53
CA VAL A 266 13.31 4.89 -4.90
C VAL A 266 13.09 6.07 -3.97
N LYS A 267 12.02 6.03 -3.17
CA LYS A 267 11.71 7.00 -2.12
C LYS A 267 11.02 6.28 -0.97
N ASN A 268 11.46 6.58 0.24
CA ASN A 268 10.86 6.09 1.45
C ASN A 268 11.03 7.13 2.57
N LYS A 269 9.92 7.52 3.21
CA LYS A 269 9.93 8.47 4.34
C LYS A 269 9.77 7.77 5.69
N VAL A 270 9.57 6.45 5.70
CA VAL A 270 9.34 5.66 6.92
C VAL A 270 10.50 4.72 7.24
N ALA A 271 11.40 4.47 6.28
CA ALA A 271 12.62 3.67 6.43
C ALA A 271 13.69 4.13 5.42
N PRO A 272 14.95 3.64 5.49
CA PRO A 272 15.97 3.96 4.50
C PRO A 272 15.56 3.57 3.08
N PRO A 273 15.64 4.49 2.10
CA PRO A 273 15.29 4.23 0.70
C PRO A 273 16.36 3.43 -0.05
N PHE A 274 16.12 3.19 -1.34
CA PHE A 274 16.99 2.55 -2.33
C PHE A 274 17.25 1.06 -2.12
N LYS A 275 16.45 0.41 -1.25
CA LYS A 275 16.42 -1.04 -1.17
C LYS A 275 15.69 -1.63 -2.38
N GLU A 276 16.02 -2.87 -2.70
CA GLU A 276 15.48 -3.60 -3.83
C GLU A 276 14.91 -4.94 -3.34
N ALA A 277 13.81 -5.37 -3.96
CA ALA A 277 13.21 -6.68 -3.79
C ALA A 277 13.09 -7.35 -5.17
N GLU A 278 13.30 -8.65 -5.22
CA GLU A 278 13.14 -9.45 -6.43
C GLU A 278 12.31 -10.68 -6.08
N PHE A 279 11.28 -10.95 -6.88
CA PHE A 279 10.36 -12.07 -6.72
C PHE A 279 9.71 -12.47 -8.05
N ASP A 280 9.17 -13.68 -8.07
CA ASP A 280 8.48 -14.22 -9.23
C ASP A 280 7.00 -13.84 -9.21
N ILE A 281 6.48 -13.35 -10.35
CA ILE A 281 5.05 -13.20 -10.61
C ILE A 281 4.65 -14.28 -11.60
N MET A 282 3.83 -15.24 -11.16
CA MET A 282 3.31 -16.33 -11.97
C MET A 282 2.00 -15.94 -12.65
N PHE A 283 1.86 -16.22 -13.92
CA PHE A 283 0.64 -15.89 -14.67
C PHE A 283 -0.57 -16.63 -14.11
N GLY A 284 -1.63 -15.89 -13.82
CA GLY A 284 -2.86 -16.43 -13.25
C GLY A 284 -2.79 -16.81 -11.76
N GLN A 285 -1.64 -16.62 -11.08
CA GLN A 285 -1.46 -16.94 -9.66
C GLN A 285 -0.93 -15.76 -8.82
N GLY A 286 -0.28 -14.77 -9.48
CA GLY A 286 0.32 -13.63 -8.80
C GLY A 286 1.73 -13.92 -8.27
N ILE A 287 2.08 -13.28 -7.16
CA ILE A 287 3.41 -13.39 -6.53
C ILE A 287 3.60 -14.80 -5.95
N SER A 288 4.72 -15.45 -6.30
CA SER A 288 5.11 -16.75 -5.71
C SER A 288 5.64 -16.54 -4.30
N ARG A 289 4.75 -16.66 -3.29
CA ARG A 289 5.10 -16.47 -1.89
C ARG A 289 6.14 -17.48 -1.40
N GLU A 290 6.02 -18.74 -1.80
CA GLU A 290 6.96 -19.80 -1.46
C GLU A 290 8.35 -19.55 -2.07
N GLY A 291 8.38 -19.03 -3.32
CA GLY A 291 9.63 -18.69 -4.00
C GLY A 291 10.34 -17.52 -3.33
N ASP A 292 9.59 -16.48 -2.99
CA ASP A 292 10.10 -15.30 -2.30
C ASP A 292 10.62 -15.66 -0.90
N LEU A 293 9.88 -16.49 -0.16
CA LEU A 293 10.28 -16.96 1.16
C LEU A 293 11.57 -17.82 1.12
N ILE A 294 11.64 -18.78 0.18
CA ILE A 294 12.81 -19.66 0.11
C ILE A 294 14.10 -18.89 -0.21
N ASP A 295 13.99 -17.89 -1.10
CA ASP A 295 15.13 -17.06 -1.48
C ASP A 295 15.62 -16.18 -0.32
N LEU A 296 14.72 -15.69 0.52
CA LEU A 296 15.07 -14.98 1.75
C LEU A 296 15.60 -15.91 2.84
N ALA A 297 14.97 -17.07 3.02
CA ALA A 297 15.38 -18.05 4.04
C ALA A 297 16.80 -18.54 3.80
N VAL A 298 17.21 -18.69 2.53
CA VAL A 298 18.61 -18.98 2.18
C VAL A 298 19.53 -17.82 2.53
N LYS A 299 19.13 -16.58 2.28
CA LYS A 299 19.94 -15.38 2.60
C LYS A 299 20.21 -15.19 4.08
N VAL A 300 19.31 -15.67 4.94
CA VAL A 300 19.42 -15.57 6.40
C VAL A 300 19.86 -16.88 7.05
N ASP A 301 20.31 -17.83 6.26
CA ASP A 301 20.76 -19.16 6.69
C ASP A 301 19.68 -19.98 7.45
N ALA A 302 18.41 -19.61 7.36
CA ALA A 302 17.30 -20.40 7.90
C ALA A 302 17.08 -21.69 7.10
N VAL A 303 17.35 -21.66 5.78
CA VAL A 303 17.34 -22.81 4.88
C VAL A 303 18.71 -22.94 4.22
N GLN A 304 19.27 -24.12 4.28
CA GLN A 304 20.54 -24.43 3.59
C GLN A 304 20.26 -24.68 2.12
N SER A 305 21.07 -24.09 1.24
CA SER A 305 20.96 -24.25 -0.21
C SER A 305 22.18 -24.94 -0.81
N GLY A 306 21.95 -25.82 -1.78
CA GLY A 306 22.95 -26.54 -2.52
C GLY A 306 22.27 -27.35 -3.62
N ALA A 307 22.78 -28.54 -3.94
CA ALA A 307 22.05 -29.48 -4.80
C ALA A 307 20.71 -29.90 -4.17
N TRP A 308 20.64 -29.86 -2.84
CA TRP A 308 19.44 -30.04 -2.05
C TRP A 308 19.22 -28.82 -1.15
N TYR A 309 17.96 -28.44 -1.02
CA TYR A 309 17.53 -27.51 0.02
C TYR A 309 17.25 -28.31 1.30
N ALA A 310 17.67 -27.78 2.45
CA ALA A 310 17.46 -28.45 3.73
C ALA A 310 17.02 -27.45 4.81
N TYR A 311 16.07 -27.87 5.63
CA TYR A 311 15.57 -27.13 6.80
C TYR A 311 15.73 -27.99 8.05
N LYS A 312 16.33 -27.46 9.11
CA LYS A 312 16.65 -28.19 10.37
C LYS A 312 17.35 -29.55 10.13
N GLY A 313 18.17 -29.67 9.07
CA GLY A 313 18.89 -30.90 8.71
C GLY A 313 18.09 -31.89 7.83
N GLU A 314 16.81 -31.65 7.61
CA GLU A 314 15.96 -32.46 6.72
C GLU A 314 15.93 -31.89 5.30
N LYS A 315 16.00 -32.77 4.30
CA LYS A 315 15.93 -32.38 2.90
C LYS A 315 14.50 -32.02 2.52
N ILE A 316 14.28 -30.77 2.07
CA ILE A 316 12.98 -30.26 1.68
C ILE A 316 12.78 -30.21 0.14
N GLY A 317 13.83 -30.43 -0.66
CA GLY A 317 13.71 -30.49 -2.11
C GLY A 317 15.05 -30.50 -2.82
N GLN A 318 15.11 -31.19 -3.95
CA GLN A 318 16.24 -31.10 -4.88
C GLN A 318 15.98 -29.92 -5.85
N GLY A 319 16.74 -28.84 -5.68
CA GLY A 319 16.54 -27.60 -6.44
C GLY A 319 15.39 -26.73 -5.89
N ARG A 320 15.35 -25.48 -6.37
CA ARG A 320 14.42 -24.43 -5.89
C ARG A 320 12.94 -24.80 -6.09
N GLU A 321 12.58 -25.36 -7.25
CA GLU A 321 11.17 -25.66 -7.59
C GLU A 321 10.57 -26.75 -6.70
N ASN A 322 11.36 -27.81 -6.39
CA ASN A 322 10.90 -28.85 -5.46
C ASN A 322 10.79 -28.33 -4.04
N ALA A 323 11.69 -27.43 -3.62
CA ALA A 323 11.62 -26.80 -2.29
C ALA A 323 10.39 -25.90 -2.18
N LYS A 324 10.01 -25.15 -3.23
CA LYS A 324 8.74 -24.39 -3.30
C LYS A 324 7.52 -25.29 -3.16
N THR A 325 7.51 -26.41 -3.89
CA THR A 325 6.41 -27.40 -3.82
C THR A 325 6.28 -27.96 -2.41
N PHE A 326 7.41 -28.33 -1.79
CA PHE A 326 7.44 -28.82 -0.42
C PHE A 326 6.84 -27.80 0.57
N LEU A 327 7.24 -26.52 0.51
CA LEU A 327 6.70 -25.48 1.38
C LEU A 327 5.19 -25.27 1.17
N ARG A 328 4.69 -25.42 -0.05
CA ARG A 328 3.26 -25.34 -0.36
C ARG A 328 2.48 -26.51 0.25
N GLU A 329 3.05 -27.71 0.26
CA GLU A 329 2.46 -28.92 0.84
C GLU A 329 2.58 -28.98 2.38
N HIS A 330 3.50 -28.17 2.97
CA HIS A 330 3.78 -28.12 4.41
C HIS A 330 3.65 -26.69 4.94
N PRO A 331 2.41 -26.17 5.07
CA PRO A 331 2.17 -24.77 5.49
C PRO A 331 2.70 -24.48 6.90
N GLU A 332 2.75 -25.48 7.78
CA GLU A 332 3.33 -25.37 9.12
C GLU A 332 4.83 -25.06 9.07
N ILE A 333 5.58 -25.74 8.20
CA ILE A 333 7.02 -25.48 8.00
C ILE A 333 7.22 -24.13 7.31
N MET A 334 6.36 -23.80 6.36
CA MET A 334 6.38 -22.50 5.70
C MET A 334 6.21 -21.37 6.72
N ALA A 335 5.27 -21.49 7.64
CA ALA A 335 5.04 -20.51 8.70
C ALA A 335 6.23 -20.39 9.65
N GLU A 336 6.84 -21.49 10.08
CA GLU A 336 8.05 -21.48 10.92
C GLU A 336 9.22 -20.75 10.22
N VAL A 337 9.45 -21.05 8.94
CA VAL A 337 10.52 -20.39 8.14
C VAL A 337 10.22 -18.91 7.98
N GLU A 338 8.95 -18.54 7.76
CA GLU A 338 8.56 -17.14 7.63
C GLU A 338 8.78 -16.37 8.92
N VAL A 339 8.46 -16.94 10.09
CA VAL A 339 8.73 -16.31 11.39
C VAL A 339 10.22 -16.02 11.54
N GLN A 340 11.10 -16.99 11.27
CA GLN A 340 12.55 -16.80 11.38
C GLN A 340 13.07 -15.70 10.44
N VAL A 341 12.57 -15.64 9.21
CA VAL A 341 12.93 -14.58 8.26
C VAL A 341 12.45 -13.22 8.75
N ARG A 342 11.21 -13.11 9.25
CA ARG A 342 10.65 -11.87 9.78
C ARG A 342 11.42 -11.39 11.02
N GLU A 343 11.74 -12.27 11.95
CA GLU A 343 12.53 -11.96 13.14
C GLU A 343 13.92 -11.42 12.77
N TYR A 344 14.62 -12.07 11.83
CA TYR A 344 15.93 -11.62 11.35
C TYR A 344 15.89 -10.18 10.81
N TYR A 345 14.82 -9.82 10.11
CA TYR A 345 14.65 -8.46 9.55
C TYR A 345 13.92 -7.50 10.47
N ASN A 346 13.59 -7.88 11.71
CA ASN A 346 12.80 -7.12 12.68
C ASN A 346 11.45 -6.67 12.12
N LEU A 347 10.76 -7.54 11.39
CA LEU A 347 9.42 -7.34 10.88
C LEU A 347 8.38 -7.92 11.85
N PRO A 348 7.12 -7.42 11.85
CA PRO A 348 6.03 -8.01 12.63
C PRO A 348 5.81 -9.48 12.26
N THR A 349 5.65 -10.34 13.27
CA THR A 349 5.46 -11.80 13.11
C THR A 349 4.01 -12.25 13.27
N ASP A 350 3.16 -11.46 13.87
CA ASP A 350 1.73 -11.65 14.08
C ASP A 350 0.95 -11.90 12.78
N THR A 351 1.51 -11.46 11.67
CA THR A 351 0.95 -11.66 10.32
C THR A 351 0.99 -13.12 9.84
N VAL A 352 1.72 -14.00 10.52
CA VAL A 352 1.92 -15.40 10.11
C VAL A 352 0.85 -16.32 10.69
N VAL A 353 0.36 -16.03 11.90
CA VAL A 353 -0.58 -16.89 12.63
C VAL A 353 -1.96 -16.94 11.98
N GLU A 354 -2.39 -15.84 11.33
CA GLU A 354 -3.69 -15.73 10.66
C GLU A 354 -3.75 -16.41 9.28
N SER A 355 -2.61 -16.81 8.72
CA SER A 355 -2.53 -17.45 7.41
C SER A 355 -2.53 -18.98 7.43
N ALA A 356 -2.53 -19.60 8.62
CA ALA A 356 -2.71 -21.04 8.74
C ALA A 356 -4.16 -21.41 8.38
N PRO A 357 -4.40 -22.47 7.58
CA PRO A 357 -5.75 -22.90 7.25
C PRO A 357 -6.50 -23.22 8.55
N GLN A 358 -7.60 -22.51 8.80
CA GLN A 358 -8.57 -22.96 9.79
C GLN A 358 -9.10 -24.31 9.28
N GLU A 359 -8.88 -25.39 10.03
CA GLU A 359 -9.53 -26.66 9.76
C GLU A 359 -11.04 -26.40 9.73
N GLU A 360 -11.65 -26.50 8.54
CA GLU A 360 -13.10 -26.56 8.41
C GLU A 360 -13.60 -27.71 9.26
N GLY A 361 -14.16 -27.37 10.41
CA GLY A 361 -14.77 -28.35 11.32
C GLY A 361 -15.80 -29.16 10.54
N GLN A 362 -15.57 -30.47 10.44
CA GLN A 362 -16.51 -31.41 9.88
C GLN A 362 -17.91 -31.17 10.50
N PRO A 363 -18.98 -31.10 9.70
CA PRO A 363 -20.32 -30.99 10.24
C PRO A 363 -20.60 -32.23 11.09
N LYS A 364 -20.81 -32.03 12.39
CA LYS A 364 -21.29 -33.11 13.30
C LYS A 364 -22.61 -33.63 12.76
N ALA A 365 -22.63 -34.92 12.43
CA ALA A 365 -23.84 -35.65 12.11
C ALA A 365 -24.85 -35.48 13.26
N GLY A 366 -25.92 -34.74 12.97
CA GLY A 366 -27.01 -34.58 13.91
C GLY A 366 -27.89 -35.83 13.97
N ASP A 367 -28.07 -36.35 15.15
CA ASP A 367 -29.00 -37.38 15.51
C ASP A 367 -30.44 -37.04 15.05
N ASN A 368 -30.97 -37.91 14.21
CA ASN A 368 -32.38 -37.96 13.86
C ASN A 368 -33.16 -38.58 15.05
N GLN A 369 -33.99 -37.81 15.75
CA GLN A 369 -35.07 -38.34 16.53
C GLN A 369 -36.39 -37.68 16.17
N ASN A 370 -37.24 -38.51 15.57
CA ASN A 370 -38.71 -38.56 15.51
C ASN A 370 -39.52 -37.51 16.28
N GLY A 371 -40.53 -36.98 15.61
CA GLY A 371 -41.66 -36.33 16.29
C GLY A 371 -42.75 -35.80 15.36
N GLN A 372 -43.64 -36.69 14.96
CA GLN A 372 -45.08 -36.47 14.75
C GLN A 372 -45.60 -35.35 13.84
N PHE A 373 -46.23 -35.80 12.77
CA PHE A 373 -47.29 -35.15 11.98
C PHE A 373 -48.46 -34.70 12.86
N ASP A 374 -48.87 -33.47 12.72
CA ASP A 374 -50.26 -33.07 12.92
C ASP A 374 -50.72 -32.21 11.74
N SER A 375 -51.72 -32.77 11.09
CA SER A 375 -52.53 -32.21 10.01
C SER A 375 -53.46 -31.13 10.56
N ILE A 376 -53.46 -29.93 9.96
CA ILE A 376 -54.63 -29.04 10.03
C ILE A 376 -55.03 -28.64 8.62
N THR A 377 -56.28 -29.03 8.36
CA THR A 377 -57.12 -28.82 7.20
C THR A 377 -57.38 -27.36 6.87
N THR A 378 -57.56 -27.16 5.58
CA THR A 378 -58.20 -26.07 4.86
C THR A 378 -59.51 -25.60 5.46
N GLU A 379 -59.79 -24.28 5.38
CA GLU A 379 -61.06 -23.72 4.86
C GLU A 379 -60.97 -22.19 4.71
N GLU A 380 -61.47 -21.73 3.53
CA GLU A 380 -61.86 -20.44 2.99
C GLU A 380 -60.80 -19.50 2.49
#